data_20199b221ddbb93ef96b514db02defb8
#
_entry.id   20199b221ddbb93ef96b514db02defb8
#
_cell.length_a   1.000
_cell.length_b   1.000
_cell.length_c   1.000
_cell.angle_alpha   90.00
_cell.angle_beta   90.00
_cell.angle_gamma   90.00
#
_symmetry.space_group_name_H-M   'P 1'
#
loop_
_entity.id
_entity.type
_entity.pdbx_description
1 polymer ?
#
loop_
_entity_poly.entity_id
_entity_poly.type
_entity_poly.pdbx_seq_one_letter_code
_entity_poly.pdbx_strand_id
1 'polypeptide(L)'
;MPKKIKTGLFSRSFSLAKLTATASGRLAKHTLEGLFTEPIKHLEKGKRLLEKQAEQLVGEANQLRGSLVKAGQILSMYGDSFLPKEVTAQLKKMQREVEPLPYSQIRTLLLKRMGKKRFEQLEIDPNALGAASLGQVHKAIIKATGQIVAIKVRYPGIEKAIDTDLRLMRFFLNAGKFLPADIPKERWDDIFDEARYILYQEVNYTNELQLLKTYKNNLGSDPRFIIPDPIDLFCTPSVLCTSFEDGSRIDSPEVSQLSQERRNYLSESFIDLFLKEFFIWNLVQTDPHFGNYLIRKDPEGKRDRWVLFDFGALRTFSESFKTAYITLLGG
;
A
#
# COMPACT_ATOMS: atom_id res chain seq x y z
N MET A 1 -6.68 -25.09 -8.45
CA MET A 1 -7.24 -24.13 -9.42
C MET A 1 -7.16 -22.74 -8.82
N PRO A 2 -6.56 -21.74 -9.46
CA PRO A 2 -6.52 -20.37 -8.93
C PRO A 2 -7.95 -19.84 -8.85
N LYS A 3 -8.37 -19.41 -7.65
CA LYS A 3 -9.69 -18.83 -7.42
C LYS A 3 -9.84 -17.57 -8.27
N LYS A 4 -10.86 -17.50 -9.12
CA LYS A 4 -11.21 -16.30 -9.91
C LYS A 4 -11.39 -15.12 -8.96
N ILE A 5 -10.68 -14.01 -9.24
CA ILE A 5 -10.85 -12.76 -8.50
C ILE A 5 -12.26 -12.24 -8.74
N LYS A 6 -12.96 -11.94 -7.66
CA LYS A 6 -14.27 -11.31 -7.71
C LYS A 6 -14.09 -9.81 -8.03
N THR A 7 -14.01 -9.46 -9.31
CA THR A 7 -13.84 -8.07 -9.77
C THR A 7 -15.16 -7.34 -9.99
N GLY A 8 -16.28 -8.04 -9.97
CA GLY A 8 -17.62 -7.47 -10.18
C GLY A 8 -18.19 -6.86 -8.89
N LEU A 9 -18.74 -5.63 -8.98
CA LEU A 9 -19.41 -4.94 -7.86
C LEU A 9 -20.46 -5.85 -7.17
N PHE A 10 -21.26 -6.57 -7.93
CA PHE A 10 -22.27 -7.50 -7.40
C PHE A 10 -21.69 -8.66 -6.59
N SER A 11 -20.59 -9.28 -7.04
CA SER A 11 -19.97 -10.39 -6.31
C SER A 11 -19.26 -9.91 -5.03
N ARG A 12 -18.75 -8.69 -5.03
CA ARG A 12 -18.14 -8.03 -3.86
C ARG A 12 -19.22 -7.68 -2.83
N SER A 13 -20.29 -7.02 -3.25
CA SER A 13 -21.41 -6.65 -2.38
C SER A 13 -22.09 -7.86 -1.75
N PHE A 14 -22.28 -8.96 -2.51
CA PHE A 14 -22.90 -10.18 -1.99
C PHE A 14 -22.03 -10.88 -0.94
N SER A 15 -20.72 -10.99 -1.16
CA SER A 15 -19.79 -11.58 -0.18
C SER A 15 -19.78 -10.80 1.14
N LEU A 16 -19.79 -9.47 1.05
CA LEU A 16 -19.79 -8.59 2.21
C LEU A 16 -21.15 -8.51 2.92
N ALA A 17 -22.25 -8.54 2.18
CA ALA A 17 -23.61 -8.63 2.78
C ALA A 17 -23.79 -9.94 3.57
N LYS A 18 -23.26 -11.06 3.08
CA LYS A 18 -23.25 -12.32 3.82
C LYS A 18 -22.44 -12.24 5.12
N LEU A 19 -21.27 -11.57 5.06
CA LEU A 19 -20.43 -11.32 6.25
C LEU A 19 -21.16 -10.49 7.31
N THR A 20 -21.78 -9.40 6.90
CA THR A 20 -22.49 -8.51 7.82
C THR A 20 -23.69 -9.17 8.44
N ALA A 21 -24.48 -9.94 7.70
CA ALA A 21 -25.61 -10.71 8.24
C ALA A 21 -25.15 -11.74 9.28
N THR A 22 -24.05 -12.44 9.03
CA THR A 22 -23.50 -13.42 9.97
C THR A 22 -22.87 -12.78 11.21
N ALA A 23 -22.21 -11.63 11.06
CA ALA A 23 -21.62 -10.88 12.17
C ALA A 23 -22.70 -10.32 13.10
N SER A 24 -23.72 -9.67 12.53
CA SER A 24 -24.84 -9.10 13.30
C SER A 24 -25.64 -10.18 14.05
N GLY A 25 -25.89 -11.33 13.42
CA GLY A 25 -26.60 -12.43 14.07
C GLY A 25 -25.82 -13.04 15.24
N ARG A 26 -24.50 -13.16 15.14
CA ARG A 26 -23.65 -13.66 16.23
C ARG A 26 -23.52 -12.67 17.38
N LEU A 27 -23.46 -11.38 17.07
CA LEU A 27 -23.41 -10.32 18.09
C LEU A 27 -24.74 -10.27 18.90
N ALA A 28 -25.88 -10.34 18.22
CA ALA A 28 -27.17 -10.40 18.87
C ALA A 28 -27.29 -11.63 19.80
N LYS A 29 -26.84 -12.80 19.36
CA LYS A 29 -26.78 -14.00 20.17
C LYS A 29 -25.88 -13.85 21.39
N HIS A 30 -24.68 -13.28 21.22
CA HIS A 30 -23.73 -13.03 22.31
C HIS A 30 -24.32 -12.06 23.36
N THR A 31 -25.01 -11.01 22.93
CA THR A 31 -25.66 -10.05 23.84
C THR A 31 -26.75 -10.72 24.67
N LEU A 32 -27.53 -11.61 24.05
CA LEU A 32 -28.57 -12.40 24.77
C LEU A 32 -27.94 -13.40 25.75
N GLU A 33 -26.84 -14.07 25.37
CA GLU A 33 -26.14 -15.00 26.27
C GLU A 33 -25.48 -14.28 27.46
N GLY A 34 -25.09 -12.99 27.31
CA GLY A 34 -24.51 -12.18 28.38
C GLY A 34 -25.42 -11.93 29.56
N LEU A 35 -26.75 -12.02 29.37
CA LEU A 35 -27.72 -11.90 30.44
C LEU A 35 -27.69 -13.10 31.41
N PHE A 36 -27.05 -14.21 31.02
CA PHE A 36 -27.07 -15.47 31.77
C PHE A 36 -25.70 -16.03 32.09
N THR A 37 -24.60 -15.26 31.81
CA THR A 37 -23.23 -15.76 31.95
C THR A 37 -22.44 -14.91 32.94
N GLU A 38 -21.51 -15.54 33.69
CA GLU A 38 -20.59 -14.83 34.60
C GLU A 38 -19.79 -13.74 33.84
N PRO A 39 -19.58 -12.54 34.42
CA PRO A 39 -18.97 -11.38 33.74
C PRO A 39 -17.63 -11.67 33.10
N ILE A 40 -16.75 -12.41 33.77
CA ILE A 40 -15.39 -12.73 33.25
C ILE A 40 -15.46 -13.67 32.04
N LYS A 41 -16.28 -14.72 32.10
CA LYS A 41 -16.50 -15.66 31.00
C LYS A 41 -17.17 -14.99 29.81
N HIS A 42 -18.04 -14.01 30.07
CA HIS A 42 -18.69 -13.21 29.04
C HIS A 42 -17.69 -12.32 28.31
N LEU A 43 -16.76 -11.68 29.04
CA LEU A 43 -15.70 -10.85 28.48
C LEU A 43 -14.74 -11.66 27.58
N GLU A 44 -14.33 -12.84 28.03
CA GLU A 44 -13.47 -13.73 27.22
C GLU A 44 -14.17 -14.25 25.97
N LYS A 45 -15.46 -14.64 26.08
CA LYS A 45 -16.27 -15.01 24.92
C LYS A 45 -16.41 -13.85 23.94
N GLY A 46 -16.59 -12.61 24.44
CA GLY A 46 -16.63 -11.39 23.64
C GLY A 46 -15.35 -11.17 22.84
N LYS A 47 -14.19 -11.26 23.49
CA LYS A 47 -12.88 -11.14 22.82
C LYS A 47 -12.70 -12.17 21.71
N ARG A 48 -12.97 -13.45 22.00
CA ARG A 48 -12.90 -14.53 21.00
C ARG A 48 -13.88 -14.33 19.83
N LEU A 49 -15.06 -13.78 20.10
CA LEU A 49 -16.03 -13.46 19.05
C LEU A 49 -15.54 -12.33 18.16
N LEU A 50 -14.98 -11.26 18.75
CA LEU A 50 -14.37 -10.13 18.04
C LEU A 50 -13.21 -10.60 17.15
N GLU A 51 -12.31 -11.40 17.70
CA GLU A 51 -11.18 -11.97 16.98
C GLU A 51 -11.64 -12.81 15.77
N LYS A 52 -12.60 -13.71 15.98
CA LYS A 52 -13.16 -14.55 14.92
C LYS A 52 -13.87 -13.75 13.82
N GLN A 53 -14.55 -12.66 14.19
CA GLN A 53 -15.18 -11.77 13.21
C GLN A 53 -14.15 -10.97 12.42
N ALA A 54 -13.10 -10.47 13.09
CA ALA A 54 -12.00 -9.79 12.43
C ALA A 54 -11.23 -10.73 11.48
N GLU A 55 -10.98 -11.98 11.87
CA GLU A 55 -10.39 -13.01 10.99
C GLU A 55 -11.24 -13.27 9.74
N GLN A 56 -12.56 -13.35 9.90
CA GLN A 56 -13.45 -13.54 8.75
C GLN A 56 -13.42 -12.34 7.80
N LEU A 57 -13.40 -11.11 8.34
CA LEU A 57 -13.25 -9.90 7.52
C LEU A 57 -11.96 -9.92 6.71
N VAL A 58 -10.84 -10.20 7.37
CA VAL A 58 -9.52 -10.29 6.73
C VAL A 58 -9.51 -11.39 5.67
N GLY A 59 -10.10 -12.55 5.94
CA GLY A 59 -10.20 -13.64 4.99
C GLY A 59 -10.97 -13.27 3.71
N GLU A 60 -12.10 -12.60 3.86
CA GLU A 60 -12.90 -12.13 2.71
C GLU A 60 -12.24 -10.94 2.01
N ALA A 61 -11.65 -9.99 2.75
CA ALA A 61 -10.91 -8.87 2.18
C ALA A 61 -9.74 -9.34 1.32
N ASN A 62 -8.99 -10.34 1.78
CA ASN A 62 -7.90 -10.95 1.02
C ASN A 62 -8.40 -11.65 -0.26
N GLN A 63 -9.62 -12.21 -0.28
CA GLN A 63 -10.23 -12.77 -1.48
C GLN A 63 -10.70 -11.69 -2.46
N LEU A 64 -11.18 -10.57 -1.94
CA LEU A 64 -11.65 -9.42 -2.73
C LEU A 64 -10.50 -8.62 -3.31
N ARG A 65 -9.34 -8.61 -2.64
CA ARG A 65 -8.12 -7.86 -3.01
C ARG A 65 -8.38 -6.36 -3.26
N GLY A 66 -7.34 -5.64 -3.59
CA GLY A 66 -7.45 -4.24 -4.01
C GLY A 66 -7.65 -3.27 -2.87
N SER A 67 -8.50 -2.27 -3.06
CA SER A 67 -8.73 -1.16 -2.14
C SER A 67 -9.12 -1.58 -0.73
N LEU A 68 -9.83 -2.70 -0.55
CA LEU A 68 -10.21 -3.18 0.78
C LEU A 68 -9.00 -3.63 1.61
N VAL A 69 -8.04 -4.31 0.99
CA VAL A 69 -6.78 -4.72 1.65
C VAL A 69 -5.97 -3.50 2.06
N LYS A 70 -5.79 -2.55 1.14
CA LYS A 70 -5.02 -1.32 1.44
C LYS A 70 -5.75 -0.43 2.46
N ALA A 71 -7.07 -0.33 2.39
CA ALA A 71 -7.86 0.35 3.43
C ALA A 71 -7.64 -0.26 4.81
N GLY A 72 -7.62 -1.60 4.90
CA GLY A 72 -7.30 -2.30 6.15
C GLY A 72 -5.89 -2.01 6.66
N GLN A 73 -4.90 -1.92 5.76
CA GLN A 73 -3.53 -1.51 6.11
C GLN A 73 -3.49 -0.09 6.68
N ILE A 74 -4.11 0.87 5.98
CA ILE A 74 -4.18 2.26 6.43
C ILE A 74 -4.87 2.34 7.80
N LEU A 75 -6.03 1.73 7.96
CA LEU A 75 -6.75 1.71 9.22
C LEU A 75 -5.97 1.01 10.34
N SER A 76 -5.10 0.03 10.04
CA SER A 76 -4.26 -0.60 11.05
C SER A 76 -3.17 0.35 11.59
N MET A 77 -2.68 1.28 10.77
CA MET A 77 -1.70 2.28 11.21
C MET A 77 -2.32 3.26 12.22
N TYR A 78 -3.55 3.72 11.95
CA TYR A 78 -4.29 4.54 12.90
C TYR A 78 -4.84 3.72 14.07
N GLY A 79 -5.13 2.44 13.83
CA GLY A 79 -5.78 1.53 14.76
C GLY A 79 -4.97 1.20 16.02
N ASP A 80 -3.65 1.28 16.00
CA ASP A 80 -2.82 1.04 17.19
C ASP A 80 -3.18 1.99 18.35
N SER A 81 -3.72 3.18 18.04
CA SER A 81 -4.16 4.15 19.04
C SER A 81 -5.66 4.08 19.36
N PHE A 82 -6.49 3.47 18.49
CA PHE A 82 -7.93 3.63 18.58
C PHE A 82 -8.73 2.33 18.44
N LEU A 83 -8.22 1.31 17.76
CA LEU A 83 -8.92 0.04 17.61
C LEU A 83 -8.52 -0.99 18.67
N PRO A 84 -9.39 -1.94 19.03
CA PRO A 84 -9.01 -3.06 19.87
C PRO A 84 -7.82 -3.82 19.29
N LYS A 85 -6.87 -4.23 20.14
CA LYS A 85 -5.63 -4.91 19.74
C LYS A 85 -5.90 -6.14 18.87
N GLU A 86 -6.97 -6.86 19.16
CA GLU A 86 -7.42 -8.04 18.43
C GLU A 86 -7.78 -7.70 16.98
N VAL A 87 -8.46 -6.57 16.76
CA VAL A 87 -8.83 -6.07 15.42
C VAL A 87 -7.59 -5.59 14.66
N THR A 88 -6.77 -4.76 15.30
CA THR A 88 -5.54 -4.23 14.69
C THR A 88 -4.58 -5.36 14.29
N ALA A 89 -4.43 -6.38 15.15
CA ALA A 89 -3.60 -7.55 14.83
C ALA A 89 -4.11 -8.31 13.60
N GLN A 90 -5.42 -8.41 13.41
CA GLN A 90 -5.99 -9.04 12.22
C GLN A 90 -5.84 -8.16 10.97
N LEU A 91 -6.04 -6.84 11.09
CA LEU A 91 -5.83 -5.90 9.98
C LEU A 91 -4.35 -5.91 9.52
N LYS A 92 -3.39 -5.99 10.45
CA LYS A 92 -1.96 -6.14 10.13
C LYS A 92 -1.65 -7.42 9.33
N LYS A 93 -2.43 -8.49 9.49
CA LYS A 93 -2.28 -9.71 8.67
C LYS A 93 -2.65 -9.50 7.19
N MET A 94 -3.41 -8.44 6.86
CA MET A 94 -3.70 -8.06 5.47
C MET A 94 -2.47 -7.53 4.71
N GLN A 95 -1.37 -7.26 5.40
CA GLN A 95 -0.11 -6.78 4.82
C GLN A 95 0.70 -7.87 4.09
N ARG A 96 0.25 -9.13 4.10
CA ARG A 96 0.96 -10.24 3.42
C ARG A 96 0.90 -10.10 1.91
N GLU A 97 1.94 -10.60 1.26
CA GLU A 97 2.10 -10.61 -0.20
C GLU A 97 0.82 -11.08 -0.91
N VAL A 98 0.35 -10.26 -1.81
CA VAL A 98 -0.81 -10.58 -2.66
C VAL A 98 -0.29 -11.42 -3.83
N GLU A 99 -0.86 -12.61 -4.05
CA GLU A 99 -0.50 -13.39 -5.25
C GLU A 99 -0.76 -12.58 -6.53
N PRO A 100 0.17 -12.54 -7.49
CA PRO A 100 -0.02 -11.80 -8.73
C PRO A 100 -1.18 -12.36 -9.55
N LEU A 101 -1.81 -11.51 -10.38
CA LEU A 101 -2.77 -11.94 -11.39
C LEU A 101 -2.05 -12.78 -12.46
N PRO A 102 -2.73 -13.78 -13.05
CA PRO A 102 -2.19 -14.51 -14.21
C PRO A 102 -1.80 -13.56 -15.34
N TYR A 103 -0.66 -13.79 -15.97
CA TYR A 103 -0.15 -12.94 -17.05
C TYR A 103 -1.14 -12.73 -18.19
N SER A 104 -1.97 -13.73 -18.52
CA SER A 104 -3.00 -13.59 -19.54
C SER A 104 -3.96 -12.44 -19.28
N GLN A 105 -4.32 -12.20 -18.03
CA GLN A 105 -5.16 -11.05 -17.62
C GLN A 105 -4.38 -9.75 -17.71
N ILE A 106 -3.14 -9.72 -17.24
CA ILE A 106 -2.27 -8.54 -17.31
C ILE A 106 -1.99 -8.16 -18.77
N ARG A 107 -1.69 -9.12 -19.62
CA ARG A 107 -1.51 -8.90 -21.05
C ARG A 107 -2.74 -8.22 -21.68
N THR A 108 -3.93 -8.72 -21.36
CA THR A 108 -5.18 -8.12 -21.83
C THR A 108 -5.37 -6.69 -21.32
N LEU A 109 -5.04 -6.43 -20.07
CA LEU A 109 -5.10 -5.09 -19.47
C LEU A 109 -4.11 -4.12 -20.13
N LEU A 110 -2.86 -4.52 -20.29
CA LEU A 110 -1.82 -3.72 -20.91
C LEU A 110 -2.19 -3.38 -22.37
N LEU A 111 -2.60 -4.41 -23.15
CA LEU A 111 -3.04 -4.20 -24.52
C LEU A 111 -4.19 -3.19 -24.62
N LYS A 112 -5.18 -3.28 -23.72
CA LYS A 112 -6.32 -2.35 -23.68
C LYS A 112 -5.90 -0.93 -23.28
N ARG A 113 -4.96 -0.77 -22.35
CA ARG A 113 -4.59 0.53 -21.75
C ARG A 113 -3.54 1.29 -22.55
N MET A 114 -2.59 0.58 -23.13
CA MET A 114 -1.51 1.17 -23.94
C MET A 114 -1.86 1.25 -25.42
N GLY A 115 -2.75 0.40 -25.88
CA GLY A 115 -3.06 0.17 -27.30
C GLY A 115 -2.05 -0.77 -27.97
N LYS A 116 -2.48 -1.40 -29.06
CA LYS A 116 -1.73 -2.44 -29.78
C LYS A 116 -0.34 -1.96 -30.21
N LYS A 117 -0.25 -0.77 -30.80
CA LYS A 117 1.01 -0.20 -31.33
C LYS A 117 2.12 -0.06 -30.28
N ARG A 118 1.79 0.40 -29.04
CA ARG A 118 2.77 0.51 -27.95
C ARG A 118 3.06 -0.84 -27.32
N PHE A 119 2.04 -1.66 -27.13
CA PHE A 119 2.19 -2.97 -26.51
C PHE A 119 3.13 -3.89 -27.32
N GLU A 120 3.05 -3.88 -28.65
CA GLU A 120 3.88 -4.72 -29.54
C GLU A 120 5.36 -4.32 -29.55
N GLN A 121 5.69 -3.11 -29.09
CA GLN A 121 7.08 -2.65 -28.93
C GLN A 121 7.77 -3.23 -27.71
N LEU A 122 7.03 -3.91 -26.82
CA LEU A 122 7.54 -4.47 -25.59
C LEU A 122 7.60 -5.99 -25.65
N GLU A 123 8.65 -6.55 -25.08
CA GLU A 123 8.74 -7.96 -24.70
C GLU A 123 8.63 -8.05 -23.20
N ILE A 124 7.49 -8.57 -22.70
CA ILE A 124 7.14 -8.51 -21.28
C ILE A 124 7.33 -9.89 -20.66
N ASP A 125 8.08 -9.95 -19.56
CA ASP A 125 8.23 -11.16 -18.76
C ASP A 125 6.86 -11.55 -18.16
N PRO A 126 6.38 -12.78 -18.40
CA PRO A 126 5.12 -13.24 -17.78
C PRO A 126 5.17 -13.31 -16.25
N ASN A 127 6.36 -13.45 -15.66
CA ASN A 127 6.52 -13.49 -14.22
C ASN A 127 6.51 -12.07 -13.64
N ALA A 128 5.68 -11.84 -12.64
CA ALA A 128 5.66 -10.57 -11.95
C ALA A 128 6.94 -10.39 -11.12
N LEU A 129 7.55 -9.20 -11.16
CA LEU A 129 8.62 -8.79 -10.24
C LEU A 129 8.09 -8.63 -8.82
N GLY A 130 6.85 -8.16 -8.70
CA GLY A 130 6.17 -7.95 -7.44
C GLY A 130 4.69 -7.71 -7.66
N ALA A 131 3.90 -7.98 -6.63
CA ALA A 131 2.47 -7.71 -6.61
C ALA A 131 2.12 -6.95 -5.33
N ALA A 132 1.33 -5.88 -5.49
CA ALA A 132 0.78 -5.09 -4.40
C ALA A 132 -0.74 -5.22 -4.35
N SER A 133 -1.36 -4.62 -3.35
CA SER A 133 -2.83 -4.62 -3.20
C SER A 133 -3.55 -4.05 -4.41
N LEU A 134 -2.99 -3.03 -5.07
CA LEU A 134 -3.66 -2.26 -6.12
C LEU A 134 -3.12 -2.50 -7.54
N GLY A 135 -1.99 -3.22 -7.68
CA GLY A 135 -1.36 -3.47 -8.96
C GLY A 135 -0.21 -4.46 -8.89
N GLN A 136 0.44 -4.72 -10.00
CA GLN A 136 1.65 -5.54 -10.06
C GLN A 136 2.66 -4.97 -11.05
N VAL A 137 3.91 -5.37 -10.90
CA VAL A 137 5.03 -4.90 -11.70
C VAL A 137 5.60 -6.06 -12.52
N HIS A 138 5.90 -5.80 -13.78
CA HIS A 138 6.55 -6.75 -14.69
C HIS A 138 7.83 -6.14 -15.25
N LYS A 139 8.83 -6.99 -15.48
CA LYS A 139 10.00 -6.64 -16.27
C LYS A 139 9.65 -6.71 -17.75
N ALA A 140 10.19 -5.79 -18.54
CA ALA A 140 10.03 -5.84 -19.99
C ALA A 140 11.27 -5.30 -20.68
N ILE A 141 11.38 -5.59 -21.99
CA ILE A 141 12.43 -5.08 -22.86
C ILE A 141 11.76 -4.26 -23.96
N ILE A 142 12.25 -3.04 -24.19
CA ILE A 142 11.88 -2.23 -25.35
C ILE A 142 12.60 -2.81 -26.56
N LYS A 143 11.88 -3.43 -27.49
CA LYS A 143 12.47 -4.18 -28.63
C LYS A 143 13.38 -3.34 -29.50
N ALA A 144 13.07 -2.05 -29.67
CA ALA A 144 13.82 -1.17 -30.54
C ALA A 144 15.20 -0.78 -29.97
N THR A 145 15.33 -0.73 -28.64
CA THR A 145 16.56 -0.23 -27.98
C THR A 145 17.26 -1.29 -27.13
N GLY A 146 16.60 -2.40 -26.82
CA GLY A 146 17.09 -3.38 -25.86
C GLY A 146 17.01 -2.92 -24.39
N GLN A 147 16.49 -1.71 -24.13
CA GLN A 147 16.40 -1.17 -22.78
C GLN A 147 15.46 -2.00 -21.91
N ILE A 148 15.94 -2.35 -20.72
CA ILE A 148 15.14 -3.05 -19.71
C ILE A 148 14.32 -2.03 -18.92
N VAL A 149 13.02 -2.31 -18.75
CA VAL A 149 12.08 -1.42 -18.08
C VAL A 149 11.23 -2.20 -17.06
N ALA A 150 10.69 -1.50 -16.08
CA ALA A 150 9.69 -1.96 -15.14
C ALA A 150 8.32 -1.37 -15.53
N ILE A 151 7.30 -2.22 -15.60
CA ILE A 151 5.93 -1.81 -15.96
C ILE A 151 5.01 -2.11 -14.79
N LYS A 152 4.59 -1.06 -14.07
CA LYS A 152 3.58 -1.10 -13.01
C LYS A 152 2.21 -0.98 -13.66
N VAL A 153 1.33 -1.95 -13.40
CA VAL A 153 -0.02 -2.00 -13.98
C VAL A 153 -1.07 -2.09 -12.88
N ARG A 154 -2.01 -1.15 -12.85
CA ARG A 154 -3.10 -1.12 -11.90
C ARG A 154 -4.12 -2.22 -12.18
N TYR A 155 -4.64 -2.87 -11.14
CA TYR A 155 -5.69 -3.87 -11.30
C TYR A 155 -7.01 -3.26 -11.82
N PRO A 156 -7.85 -4.04 -12.50
CA PRO A 156 -9.09 -3.52 -13.06
C PRO A 156 -10.12 -3.21 -11.99
N GLY A 157 -10.86 -2.11 -12.14
CA GLY A 157 -12.02 -1.77 -11.32
C GLY A 157 -11.73 -1.22 -9.93
N ILE A 158 -10.45 -1.11 -9.52
CA ILE A 158 -10.09 -0.64 -8.17
C ILE A 158 -10.57 0.78 -7.92
N GLU A 159 -10.31 1.70 -8.84
CA GLU A 159 -10.73 3.10 -8.72
C GLU A 159 -12.23 3.25 -8.42
N LYS A 160 -13.05 2.43 -9.10
CA LYS A 160 -14.52 2.42 -8.89
C LYS A 160 -14.94 1.71 -7.60
N ALA A 161 -14.07 0.92 -7.02
CA ALA A 161 -14.36 0.15 -5.81
C ALA A 161 -14.03 0.91 -4.51
N ILE A 162 -13.14 1.90 -4.55
CA ILE A 162 -12.62 2.60 -3.37
C ILE A 162 -13.76 3.04 -2.43
N ASP A 163 -14.70 3.84 -2.92
CA ASP A 163 -15.77 4.37 -2.09
C ASP A 163 -16.71 3.28 -1.54
N THR A 164 -16.93 2.24 -2.35
CA THR A 164 -17.76 1.11 -1.92
C THR A 164 -17.04 0.28 -0.86
N ASP A 165 -15.76 0.01 -1.06
CA ASP A 165 -14.95 -0.79 -0.13
C ASP A 165 -14.78 -0.05 1.22
N LEU A 166 -14.55 1.26 1.20
CA LEU A 166 -14.47 2.07 2.43
C LEU A 166 -15.79 2.12 3.18
N ARG A 167 -16.92 2.32 2.49
CA ARG A 167 -18.26 2.27 3.10
C ARG A 167 -18.53 0.92 3.74
N LEU A 168 -18.15 -0.16 3.07
CA LEU A 168 -18.32 -1.51 3.59
C LEU A 168 -17.42 -1.78 4.80
N MET A 169 -16.18 -1.33 4.77
CA MET A 169 -15.26 -1.42 5.91
C MET A 169 -15.83 -0.67 7.12
N ARG A 170 -16.28 0.57 6.91
CA ARG A 170 -16.91 1.37 7.95
C ARG A 170 -18.15 0.72 8.52
N PHE A 171 -19.04 0.22 7.65
CA PHE A 171 -20.24 -0.50 8.09
C PHE A 171 -19.88 -1.73 8.93
N PHE A 172 -18.88 -2.50 8.52
CA PHE A 172 -18.41 -3.66 9.26
C PHE A 172 -17.85 -3.29 10.63
N LEU A 173 -17.01 -2.27 10.72
CA LEU A 173 -16.43 -1.81 11.98
C LEU A 173 -17.52 -1.32 12.96
N ASN A 174 -18.53 -0.61 12.45
CA ASN A 174 -19.69 -0.17 13.25
C ASN A 174 -20.54 -1.35 13.70
N ALA A 175 -20.92 -2.25 12.78
CA ALA A 175 -21.77 -3.40 13.09
C ALA A 175 -21.11 -4.38 14.07
N GLY A 176 -19.78 -4.51 14.00
CA GLY A 176 -18.97 -5.31 14.93
C GLY A 176 -18.73 -4.62 16.27
N LYS A 177 -19.15 -3.37 16.45
CA LYS A 177 -18.83 -2.54 17.61
C LYS A 177 -17.31 -2.47 17.86
N PHE A 178 -16.52 -2.47 16.77
CA PHE A 178 -15.07 -2.37 16.85
C PHE A 178 -14.58 -0.93 17.07
N LEU A 179 -15.43 0.05 16.75
CA LEU A 179 -15.13 1.46 16.97
C LEU A 179 -15.42 1.81 18.43
N PRO A 180 -14.43 2.29 19.19
CA PRO A 180 -14.65 2.74 20.56
C PRO A 180 -15.68 3.86 20.64
N ALA A 181 -16.59 3.76 21.64
CA ALA A 181 -17.67 4.72 21.81
C ALA A 181 -17.20 6.08 22.37
N ASP A 182 -16.02 6.12 22.97
CA ASP A 182 -15.36 7.30 23.54
C ASP A 182 -14.67 8.18 22.47
N ILE A 183 -14.56 7.70 21.24
CA ILE A 183 -14.00 8.47 20.14
C ILE A 183 -15.13 9.15 19.36
N PRO A 184 -15.10 10.49 19.21
CA PRO A 184 -16.11 11.21 18.44
C PRO A 184 -16.23 10.69 17.01
N LYS A 185 -17.46 10.70 16.48
CA LYS A 185 -17.77 10.24 15.13
C LYS A 185 -16.96 11.01 14.07
N GLU A 186 -16.78 12.29 14.27
CA GLU A 186 -16.04 13.21 13.41
C GLU A 186 -14.59 12.72 13.20
N ARG A 187 -13.96 12.21 14.24
CA ARG A 187 -12.59 11.68 14.16
C ARG A 187 -12.50 10.41 13.30
N TRP A 188 -13.55 9.59 13.33
CA TRP A 188 -13.64 8.44 12.42
C TRP A 188 -13.91 8.88 10.98
N ASP A 189 -14.70 9.93 10.78
CA ASP A 189 -14.93 10.51 9.45
C ASP A 189 -13.61 10.99 8.85
N ASP A 190 -12.80 11.74 9.62
CA ASP A 190 -11.46 12.19 9.20
C ASP A 190 -10.53 11.03 8.81
N ILE A 191 -10.49 9.95 9.61
CA ILE A 191 -9.66 8.78 9.33
C ILE A 191 -10.09 8.09 8.02
N PHE A 192 -11.41 7.94 7.78
CA PHE A 192 -11.90 7.35 6.55
C PHE A 192 -11.70 8.26 5.33
N ASP A 193 -11.82 9.56 5.49
CA ASP A 193 -11.54 10.53 4.42
C ASP A 193 -10.04 10.55 4.07
N GLU A 194 -9.17 10.45 5.07
CA GLU A 194 -7.74 10.30 4.88
C GLU A 194 -7.40 8.99 4.15
N ALA A 195 -7.98 7.87 4.57
CA ALA A 195 -7.81 6.59 3.89
C ALA A 195 -8.30 6.65 2.43
N ARG A 196 -9.40 7.34 2.19
CA ARG A 196 -9.94 7.60 0.85
C ARG A 196 -8.96 8.39 0.00
N TYR A 197 -8.43 9.48 0.55
CA TYR A 197 -7.44 10.31 -0.13
C TYR A 197 -6.20 9.49 -0.53
N ILE A 198 -5.61 8.73 0.40
CA ILE A 198 -4.45 7.88 0.14
C ILE A 198 -4.74 6.88 -0.99
N LEU A 199 -5.88 6.20 -0.92
CA LEU A 199 -6.26 5.22 -1.94
C LEU A 199 -6.41 5.82 -3.34
N TYR A 200 -6.99 7.04 -3.44
CA TYR A 200 -7.10 7.74 -4.72
C TYR A 200 -5.74 8.18 -5.25
N GLN A 201 -4.80 8.58 -4.39
CA GLN A 201 -3.42 8.89 -4.80
C GLN A 201 -2.71 7.64 -5.35
N GLU A 202 -2.76 6.52 -4.65
CA GLU A 202 -2.11 5.28 -5.05
C GLU A 202 -2.62 4.69 -6.38
N VAL A 203 -3.84 4.98 -6.78
CA VAL A 203 -4.38 4.51 -8.07
C VAL A 203 -4.17 5.51 -9.21
N ASN A 204 -3.65 6.70 -8.93
CA ASN A 204 -3.43 7.76 -9.90
C ASN A 204 -2.00 7.76 -10.43
N TYR A 205 -1.72 6.90 -11.42
CA TYR A 205 -0.36 6.81 -11.98
C TYR A 205 0.07 8.01 -12.81
N THR A 206 -0.85 8.87 -13.22
CA THR A 206 -0.49 10.17 -13.81
C THR A 206 0.12 11.08 -12.75
N ASN A 207 -0.48 11.12 -11.56
CA ASN A 207 0.07 11.87 -10.44
C ASN A 207 1.42 11.29 -9.97
N GLU A 208 1.51 9.97 -9.83
CA GLU A 208 2.74 9.28 -9.45
C GLU A 208 3.89 9.60 -10.43
N LEU A 209 3.62 9.63 -11.74
CA LEU A 209 4.59 10.01 -12.78
C LEU A 209 5.07 11.47 -12.61
N GLN A 210 4.17 12.40 -12.31
CA GLN A 210 4.55 13.80 -12.08
C GLN A 210 5.39 13.95 -10.80
N LEU A 211 4.98 13.30 -9.73
CA LEU A 211 5.71 13.30 -8.46
C LEU A 211 7.10 12.67 -8.62
N LEU A 212 7.23 11.57 -9.35
CA LEU A 212 8.53 10.96 -9.68
C LEU A 212 9.44 11.98 -10.40
N LYS A 213 8.92 12.67 -11.41
CA LYS A 213 9.70 13.69 -12.15
C LYS A 213 10.12 14.85 -11.25
N THR A 214 9.20 15.35 -10.43
CA THR A 214 9.48 16.43 -9.47
C THR A 214 10.54 16.01 -8.46
N TYR A 215 10.38 14.83 -7.89
CA TYR A 215 11.32 14.29 -6.90
C TYR A 215 12.71 14.08 -7.51
N LYS A 216 12.78 13.54 -8.71
CA LYS A 216 14.03 13.37 -9.44
C LYS A 216 14.74 14.70 -9.72
N ASN A 217 13.98 15.73 -10.09
CA ASN A 217 14.53 17.08 -10.30
C ASN A 217 15.05 17.69 -8.98
N ASN A 218 14.31 17.52 -7.87
CA ASN A 218 14.73 18.01 -6.54
C ASN A 218 16.01 17.32 -6.05
N LEU A 219 16.11 16.01 -6.28
CA LEU A 219 17.30 15.24 -5.89
C LEU A 219 18.53 15.61 -6.72
N GLY A 220 18.33 15.99 -7.99
CA GLY A 220 19.41 16.33 -8.92
C GLY A 220 20.34 15.16 -9.19
N SER A 221 21.64 15.43 -9.12
CA SER A 221 22.70 14.43 -9.39
C SER A 221 23.33 13.86 -8.12
N ASP A 222 22.58 13.79 -6.99
CA ASP A 222 23.10 13.22 -5.75
C ASP A 222 23.48 11.74 -5.96
N PRO A 223 24.78 11.39 -5.91
CA PRO A 223 25.24 10.06 -6.28
C PRO A 223 24.85 8.94 -5.30
N ARG A 224 24.31 9.29 -4.15
CA ARG A 224 23.85 8.34 -3.12
C ARG A 224 22.55 7.65 -3.48
N PHE A 225 21.81 8.21 -4.43
CA PHE A 225 20.45 7.77 -4.77
C PHE A 225 20.30 7.48 -6.26
N ILE A 226 19.44 6.53 -6.56
CA ILE A 226 19.01 6.18 -7.90
C ILE A 226 17.51 6.31 -7.96
N ILE A 227 17.00 7.11 -8.88
CA ILE A 227 15.58 7.20 -9.19
C ILE A 227 15.40 6.71 -10.63
N PRO A 228 14.53 5.73 -10.87
CA PRO A 228 14.26 5.23 -12.21
C PRO A 228 13.83 6.33 -13.16
N ASP A 229 14.27 6.24 -14.43
CA ASP A 229 13.86 7.15 -15.48
C ASP A 229 12.45 6.84 -15.96
N PRO A 230 11.52 7.80 -15.99
CA PRO A 230 10.21 7.57 -16.57
C PRO A 230 10.29 7.38 -18.09
N ILE A 231 9.56 6.40 -18.62
CA ILE A 231 9.47 6.13 -20.05
C ILE A 231 8.08 6.56 -20.52
N ASP A 232 7.91 7.85 -20.73
CA ASP A 232 6.60 8.50 -21.00
C ASP A 232 5.79 7.84 -22.11
N LEU A 233 6.47 7.33 -23.16
CA LEU A 233 5.82 6.64 -24.27
C LEU A 233 4.90 5.50 -23.83
N PHE A 234 5.26 4.80 -22.76
CA PHE A 234 4.54 3.63 -22.26
C PHE A 234 3.70 3.94 -21.02
N CYS A 235 3.70 5.18 -20.53
CA CYS A 235 2.87 5.62 -19.41
C CYS A 235 1.44 5.94 -19.85
N THR A 236 0.48 5.63 -18.97
CA THR A 236 -0.95 5.96 -19.10
C THR A 236 -1.53 6.21 -17.70
N PRO A 237 -2.76 6.70 -17.53
CA PRO A 237 -3.35 6.88 -16.19
C PRO A 237 -3.42 5.61 -15.32
N SER A 238 -3.11 4.45 -15.87
CA SER A 238 -3.18 3.17 -15.16
C SER A 238 -2.03 2.21 -15.47
N VAL A 239 -0.98 2.72 -16.14
CA VAL A 239 0.28 2.01 -16.39
C VAL A 239 1.42 3.01 -16.20
N LEU A 240 2.35 2.71 -15.32
CA LEU A 240 3.59 3.47 -15.14
C LEU A 240 4.76 2.62 -15.67
N CYS A 241 5.58 3.21 -16.53
CA CYS A 241 6.75 2.56 -17.09
C CYS A 241 8.00 3.38 -16.74
N THR A 242 9.00 2.71 -16.16
CA THR A 242 10.28 3.33 -15.79
C THR A 242 11.44 2.45 -16.23
N SER A 243 12.66 3.00 -16.21
CA SER A 243 13.87 2.16 -16.31
C SER A 243 13.83 1.09 -15.22
N PHE A 244 14.35 -0.09 -15.53
CA PHE A 244 14.51 -1.15 -14.53
C PHE A 244 15.78 -0.91 -13.73
N GLU A 245 15.64 -0.88 -12.41
CA GLU A 245 16.76 -0.75 -11.51
C GLU A 245 16.85 -2.00 -10.64
N ASP A 246 18.04 -2.56 -10.53
CA ASP A 246 18.31 -3.72 -9.69
C ASP A 246 18.86 -3.31 -8.31
N GLY A 247 18.87 -4.25 -7.38
CA GLY A 247 19.40 -4.07 -6.03
C GLY A 247 18.94 -5.16 -5.09
N SER A 248 19.51 -5.18 -3.90
CA SER A 248 19.11 -6.08 -2.82
C SER A 248 18.07 -5.41 -1.91
N ARG A 249 17.09 -6.17 -1.43
CA ARG A 249 16.13 -5.66 -0.44
C ARG A 249 16.85 -5.23 0.83
N ILE A 250 16.34 -4.20 1.51
CA ILE A 250 16.92 -3.68 2.76
C ILE A 250 16.99 -4.78 3.84
N ASP A 251 15.94 -5.60 3.93
CA ASP A 251 15.80 -6.68 4.91
C ASP A 251 16.46 -8.01 4.48
N SER A 252 17.23 -7.98 3.39
CA SER A 252 17.92 -9.18 2.89
C SER A 252 19.20 -9.48 3.67
N PRO A 253 19.63 -10.77 3.69
CA PRO A 253 20.91 -11.15 4.28
C PRO A 253 22.12 -10.39 3.69
N GLU A 254 22.07 -10.10 2.38
CA GLU A 254 23.15 -9.39 1.67
C GLU A 254 23.33 -7.95 2.17
N VAL A 255 22.28 -7.30 2.63
CA VAL A 255 22.34 -5.94 3.19
C VAL A 255 22.67 -5.99 4.68
N SER A 256 22.11 -6.93 5.43
CA SER A 256 22.37 -7.07 6.87
C SER A 256 23.83 -7.44 7.16
N GLN A 257 24.51 -8.13 6.24
CA GLN A 257 25.92 -8.53 6.34
C GLN A 257 26.92 -7.45 5.88
N LEU A 258 26.46 -6.29 5.41
CA LEU A 258 27.34 -5.16 5.12
C LEU A 258 28.10 -4.73 6.39
N SER A 259 29.31 -4.20 6.21
CA SER A 259 30.09 -3.65 7.35
C SER A 259 29.31 -2.55 8.06
N GLN A 260 29.61 -2.32 9.34
CA GLN A 260 28.95 -1.27 10.11
C GLN A 260 29.13 0.11 9.46
N GLU A 261 30.29 0.38 8.89
CA GLU A 261 30.57 1.64 8.18
C GLU A 261 29.63 1.83 6.96
N ARG A 262 29.45 0.78 6.14
CA ARG A 262 28.54 0.83 4.98
C ARG A 262 27.08 1.03 5.41
N ARG A 263 26.66 0.37 6.49
CA ARG A 263 25.31 0.55 7.04
C ARG A 263 25.11 1.94 7.60
N ASN A 264 26.11 2.50 8.29
CA ASN A 264 26.07 3.87 8.80
C ASN A 264 25.95 4.86 7.63
N TYR A 265 26.76 4.72 6.59
CA TYR A 265 26.69 5.55 5.39
C TYR A 265 25.29 5.54 4.73
N LEU A 266 24.68 4.37 4.60
CA LEU A 266 23.31 4.24 4.10
C LEU A 266 22.31 4.93 5.02
N SER A 267 22.41 4.72 6.34
CA SER A 267 21.50 5.33 7.32
C SER A 267 21.62 6.86 7.33
N GLU A 268 22.82 7.39 7.35
CA GLU A 268 23.08 8.83 7.29
C GLU A 268 22.53 9.45 5.98
N SER A 269 22.75 8.75 4.85
CA SER A 269 22.21 9.18 3.56
C SER A 269 20.68 9.25 3.58
N PHE A 270 20.01 8.27 4.20
CA PHE A 270 18.56 8.22 4.27
C PHE A 270 17.99 9.30 5.19
N ILE A 271 18.66 9.56 6.32
CA ILE A 271 18.28 10.65 7.23
C ILE A 271 18.45 12.01 6.53
N ASP A 272 19.57 12.22 5.82
CA ASP A 272 19.80 13.45 5.04
C ASP A 272 18.71 13.64 3.96
N LEU A 273 18.31 12.57 3.30
CA LEU A 273 17.20 12.61 2.35
C LEU A 273 15.90 13.07 3.02
N PHE A 274 15.52 12.47 4.15
CA PHE A 274 14.32 12.86 4.89
C PHE A 274 14.36 14.33 5.33
N LEU A 275 15.51 14.81 5.79
CA LEU A 275 15.68 16.22 6.15
C LEU A 275 15.49 17.14 4.93
N LYS A 276 16.02 16.76 3.76
CA LYS A 276 15.79 17.50 2.51
C LYS A 276 14.33 17.49 2.10
N GLU A 277 13.67 16.34 2.15
CA GLU A 277 12.24 16.19 1.85
C GLU A 277 11.39 17.11 2.70
N PHE A 278 11.63 17.14 4.02
CA PHE A 278 10.81 17.88 4.97
C PHE A 278 11.15 19.37 4.99
N PHE A 279 12.43 19.72 5.15
CA PHE A 279 12.84 21.11 5.41
C PHE A 279 13.12 21.91 4.14
N ILE A 280 13.56 21.27 3.05
CA ILE A 280 13.98 21.98 1.84
C ILE A 280 12.92 21.89 0.75
N TRP A 281 12.46 20.67 0.42
CA TRP A 281 11.53 20.47 -0.69
C TRP A 281 10.07 20.58 -0.31
N ASN A 282 9.75 20.41 0.96
CA ASN A 282 8.37 20.23 1.43
C ASN A 282 7.63 19.16 0.58
N LEU A 283 8.30 18.06 0.28
CA LEU A 283 7.77 16.94 -0.47
C LEU A 283 8.29 15.65 0.15
N VAL A 284 7.49 15.07 1.05
CA VAL A 284 7.92 14.01 1.97
C VAL A 284 7.31 12.67 1.57
N GLN A 285 8.12 11.61 1.56
CA GLN A 285 7.63 10.25 1.44
C GLN A 285 6.92 9.82 2.74
N THR A 286 5.60 9.60 2.66
CA THR A 286 4.78 9.27 3.82
C THR A 286 4.46 7.78 3.98
N ASP A 287 4.91 6.94 3.06
CA ASP A 287 4.86 5.47 3.15
C ASP A 287 6.27 4.87 3.01
N PRO A 288 7.17 5.03 4.02
CA PRO A 288 8.55 4.54 3.96
C PRO A 288 8.65 3.03 4.19
N HIS A 289 7.85 2.24 3.48
CA HIS A 289 7.86 0.79 3.57
C HIS A 289 9.10 0.21 2.90
N PHE A 290 9.75 -0.78 3.51
CA PHE A 290 10.98 -1.40 2.98
C PHE A 290 10.86 -1.93 1.54
N GLY A 291 9.66 -2.26 1.10
CA GLY A 291 9.39 -2.68 -0.28
C GLY A 291 9.56 -1.58 -1.33
N ASN A 292 9.64 -0.31 -0.90
CA ASN A 292 9.80 0.84 -1.79
C ASN A 292 11.27 1.21 -2.04
N TYR A 293 12.20 0.44 -1.45
CA TYR A 293 13.64 0.72 -1.50
C TYR A 293 14.46 -0.52 -1.79
N LEU A 294 15.52 -0.38 -2.60
CA LEU A 294 16.58 -1.38 -2.71
C LEU A 294 17.93 -0.72 -2.42
N ILE A 295 18.91 -1.55 -2.12
CA ILE A 295 20.30 -1.15 -2.01
C ILE A 295 21.07 -1.70 -3.21
N ARG A 296 21.62 -0.82 -4.02
CA ARG A 296 22.59 -1.17 -5.04
C ARG A 296 23.96 -1.16 -4.41
N LYS A 297 24.52 -2.35 -4.19
CA LYS A 297 25.83 -2.50 -3.59
C LYS A 297 26.91 -2.02 -4.54
N ASP A 298 27.86 -1.25 -4.02
CA ASP A 298 29.06 -0.89 -4.73
C ASP A 298 30.02 -2.10 -4.77
N PRO A 299 30.48 -2.54 -5.95
CA PRO A 299 31.45 -3.64 -6.06
C PRO A 299 32.76 -3.38 -5.31
N GLU A 300 33.19 -2.12 -5.23
CA GLU A 300 34.38 -1.73 -4.48
C GLU A 300 34.14 -1.54 -2.98
N GLY A 301 32.90 -1.61 -2.55
CA GLY A 301 32.53 -1.51 -1.15
C GLY A 301 32.57 -0.11 -0.54
N LYS A 302 32.67 0.94 -1.35
CA LYS A 302 32.88 2.32 -0.90
C LYS A 302 31.60 3.15 -0.82
N ARG A 303 30.68 2.98 -1.79
CA ARG A 303 29.52 3.87 -1.98
C ARG A 303 28.29 3.11 -2.43
N ASP A 304 27.66 2.40 -1.52
CA ASP A 304 26.34 1.81 -1.77
C ASP A 304 25.32 2.90 -2.04
N ARG A 305 24.31 2.59 -2.87
CA ARG A 305 23.31 3.57 -3.28
C ARG A 305 21.90 3.08 -2.97
N TRP A 306 21.06 3.99 -2.53
CA TRP A 306 19.63 3.76 -2.44
C TRP A 306 18.98 3.78 -3.81
N VAL A 307 18.11 2.84 -4.08
CA VAL A 307 17.19 2.86 -5.23
C VAL A 307 15.79 3.10 -4.71
N LEU A 308 15.15 4.16 -5.17
CA LEU A 308 13.85 4.64 -4.70
C LEU A 308 12.79 4.38 -5.78
N PHE A 309 11.65 3.74 -5.44
CA PHE A 309 10.70 3.31 -6.47
C PHE A 309 9.34 3.95 -6.41
N ASP A 310 8.70 4.06 -5.26
CA ASP A 310 7.31 4.44 -5.15
C ASP A 310 7.20 5.91 -4.77
N PHE A 311 6.55 6.71 -5.62
CA PHE A 311 6.35 8.14 -5.42
C PHE A 311 4.88 8.50 -5.24
N GLY A 312 3.99 7.50 -5.16
CA GLY A 312 2.55 7.70 -5.03
C GLY A 312 2.12 8.27 -3.68
N ALA A 313 2.95 8.10 -2.64
CA ALA A 313 2.68 8.57 -1.28
C ALA A 313 3.42 9.85 -0.89
N LEU A 314 3.92 10.61 -1.84
CA LEU A 314 4.56 11.91 -1.56
C LEU A 314 3.53 12.97 -1.17
N ARG A 315 3.83 13.74 -0.12
CA ARG A 315 2.95 14.79 0.42
C ARG A 315 3.69 16.08 0.71
N THR A 316 2.95 17.18 0.61
CA THR A 316 3.36 18.49 1.11
C THR A 316 2.65 18.79 2.43
N PHE A 317 3.31 19.50 3.31
CA PHE A 317 2.75 19.94 4.60
C PHE A 317 2.54 21.44 4.62
N SER A 318 1.52 21.91 5.35
CA SER A 318 1.28 23.34 5.55
C SER A 318 2.42 23.98 6.35
N GLU A 319 2.67 25.26 6.15
CA GLU A 319 3.68 26.00 6.93
C GLU A 319 3.37 25.99 8.42
N SER A 320 2.08 26.04 8.78
CA SER A 320 1.65 25.94 10.18
C SER A 320 2.03 24.59 10.82
N PHE A 321 1.86 23.49 10.06
CA PHE A 321 2.27 22.16 10.52
C PHE A 321 3.79 22.07 10.69
N LYS A 322 4.55 22.54 9.70
CA LYS A 322 6.03 22.53 9.78
C LYS A 322 6.53 23.32 10.96
N THR A 323 5.99 24.52 11.18
CA THR A 323 6.36 25.38 12.33
C THR A 323 6.07 24.68 13.66
N ALA A 324 4.89 24.09 13.82
CA ALA A 324 4.53 23.36 15.04
C ALA A 324 5.45 22.14 15.26
N TYR A 325 5.79 21.42 14.18
CA TYR A 325 6.68 20.25 14.24
C TYR A 325 8.11 20.67 14.63
N ILE A 326 8.64 21.74 14.04
CA ILE A 326 9.97 22.30 14.37
C ILE A 326 10.01 22.74 15.85
N THR A 327 8.96 23.41 16.33
CA THR A 327 8.86 23.82 17.73
C THR A 327 8.87 22.62 18.67
N LEU A 328 8.19 21.53 18.30
CA LEU A 328 8.19 20.28 19.08
C LEU A 328 9.58 19.63 19.14
N LEU A 329 10.38 19.73 18.07
CA LEU A 329 11.73 19.15 18.03
C LEU A 329 12.77 20.00 18.73
N GLY A 330 12.56 21.31 18.81
CA GLY A 330 13.51 22.29 19.40
C GLY A 330 13.28 22.61 20.88
N GLY A 331 12.19 22.13 21.46
CA GLY A 331 11.85 22.29 22.88
C GLY A 331 12.27 21.11 23.70
#